data_9fca5f66b8869d8c37c001aba799911b
#
_entry.id   9fca5f66b8869d8c37c001aba799911b
#
_cell.length_a   1.000
_cell.length_b   1.000
_cell.length_c   1.000
_cell.angle_alpha   90.00
_cell.angle_beta   90.00
_cell.angle_gamma   90.00
#
_symmetry.space_group_name_H-M   'P 1'
#
loop_
_entity.id
_entity.type
_entity.pdbx_description
1 polymer ?
#
loop_
_entity_poly.entity_id
_entity_poly.type
_entity_poly.pdbx_seq_one_letter_code
_entity_poly.pdbx_strand_id
1 'polypeptide(L)'
;TMKTIEEAENLAIRINSEVITRVNILKGPGNDISASIGVSMIPGNGRDLKTLYNKSDKALYLVKKNGKNAYHFYQEREKGLNEMLQQDEESTYADLEQLKNLIQEKRNISGAYEVEYEGFRRIFQFISRSVKRSKRNVQIVLFTLSEIEDVSSEVDMLERTMLRIGSVIMGSLRKGDVVTQYSSNQYVVILIDTDTNNGKMVAGRIESAWKNQDEVGPKVYKLKYDIEQFETKDETWDGE
;
A
#
# COMPACT_ATOMS: atom_id res chain seq x y z
N THR A 1 -12.49 32.23 -11.12
CA THR A 1 -11.91 32.62 -9.82
C THR A 1 -13.03 32.66 -8.82
N MET A 2 -13.04 31.81 -7.82
CA MET A 2 -14.04 31.80 -6.74
C MET A 2 -13.86 33.05 -5.88
N LYS A 3 -14.96 33.77 -5.61
CA LYS A 3 -14.92 35.04 -4.88
C LYS A 3 -15.52 34.97 -3.49
N THR A 4 -16.30 33.93 -3.21
CA THR A 4 -17.02 33.78 -1.92
C THR A 4 -16.70 32.44 -1.25
N ILE A 5 -16.92 32.38 0.08
CA ILE A 5 -16.83 31.15 0.87
C ILE A 5 -17.86 30.13 0.36
N GLU A 6 -19.07 30.58 0.07
CA GLU A 6 -20.16 29.73 -0.44
C GLU A 6 -19.82 29.05 -1.77
N GLU A 7 -19.15 29.74 -2.70
CA GLU A 7 -18.67 29.15 -3.94
C GLU A 7 -17.60 28.07 -3.68
N ALA A 8 -16.72 28.28 -2.73
CA ALA A 8 -15.70 27.32 -2.34
C ALA A 8 -16.29 26.10 -1.59
N GLU A 9 -17.31 26.32 -0.77
CA GLU A 9 -18.10 25.27 -0.11
C GLU A 9 -18.78 24.38 -1.13
N ASN A 10 -19.53 24.97 -2.06
CA ASN A 10 -20.21 24.23 -3.13
C ASN A 10 -19.24 23.44 -3.99
N LEU A 11 -18.05 23.95 -4.25
CA LEU A 11 -17.00 23.22 -4.96
C LEU A 11 -16.48 22.02 -4.15
N ALA A 12 -16.22 22.21 -2.86
CA ALA A 12 -15.74 21.13 -1.99
C ALA A 12 -16.75 19.98 -1.88
N ILE A 13 -18.04 20.30 -1.70
CA ILE A 13 -19.15 19.35 -1.68
C ILE A 13 -19.22 18.59 -3.02
N ARG A 14 -19.14 19.30 -4.14
CA ARG A 14 -19.18 18.70 -5.48
C ARG A 14 -18.02 17.76 -5.72
N ILE A 15 -16.79 18.16 -5.36
CA ILE A 15 -15.60 17.29 -5.49
C ILE A 15 -15.80 16.00 -4.70
N ASN A 16 -16.25 16.08 -3.43
CA ASN A 16 -16.45 14.89 -2.61
C ASN A 16 -17.52 13.97 -3.20
N SER A 17 -18.65 14.52 -3.63
CA SER A 17 -19.74 13.76 -4.26
C SER A 17 -19.30 13.10 -5.56
N GLU A 18 -18.53 13.78 -6.41
CA GLU A 18 -18.00 13.20 -7.64
C GLU A 18 -17.01 12.07 -7.38
N VAL A 19 -16.14 12.20 -6.37
CA VAL A 19 -15.21 11.13 -5.97
C VAL A 19 -15.99 9.89 -5.57
N ILE A 20 -16.96 10.02 -4.68
CA ILE A 20 -17.81 8.90 -4.22
C ILE A 20 -18.52 8.25 -5.41
N THR A 21 -19.14 9.06 -6.29
CA THR A 21 -19.89 8.56 -7.45
C THR A 21 -18.99 7.80 -8.40
N ARG A 22 -17.83 8.34 -8.76
CA ARG A 22 -16.90 7.69 -9.69
C ARG A 22 -16.31 6.41 -9.13
N VAL A 23 -16.00 6.37 -7.83
CA VAL A 23 -15.52 5.16 -7.16
C VAL A 23 -16.60 4.07 -7.16
N ASN A 24 -17.85 4.43 -6.84
CA ASN A 24 -18.96 3.48 -6.87
C ASN A 24 -19.22 2.92 -8.27
N ILE A 25 -19.03 3.72 -9.34
CA ILE A 25 -19.12 3.25 -10.73
C ILE A 25 -17.99 2.26 -11.05
N LEU A 26 -16.77 2.52 -10.61
CA LEU A 26 -15.60 1.73 -10.98
C LEU A 26 -15.45 0.45 -10.13
N LYS A 27 -15.82 0.50 -8.86
CA LYS A 27 -15.59 -0.58 -7.89
C LYS A 27 -16.86 -1.19 -7.31
N GLY A 28 -18.04 -0.74 -7.72
CA GLY A 28 -19.32 -1.15 -7.17
C GLY A 28 -19.68 -0.40 -5.87
N PRO A 29 -20.95 -0.52 -5.41
CA PRO A 29 -21.41 0.10 -4.17
C PRO A 29 -20.80 -0.55 -2.93
N GLY A 30 -20.60 0.24 -1.87
CA GLY A 30 -20.06 -0.24 -0.58
C GLY A 30 -18.57 0.02 -0.36
N ASN A 31 -17.92 0.78 -1.24
CA ASN A 31 -16.55 1.24 -1.00
C ASN A 31 -16.57 2.55 -0.19
N ASP A 32 -15.99 2.53 1.00
CA ASP A 32 -15.86 3.71 1.90
C ASP A 32 -14.75 4.69 1.44
N ILE A 33 -14.69 4.98 0.14
CA ILE A 33 -13.74 5.93 -0.41
C ILE A 33 -14.40 7.30 -0.53
N SER A 34 -13.79 8.30 0.11
CA SER A 34 -14.26 9.68 0.11
C SER A 34 -13.09 10.65 0.08
N ALA A 35 -13.36 11.91 -0.24
CA ALA A 35 -12.36 12.97 -0.16
C ALA A 35 -12.38 13.66 1.20
N SER A 36 -11.17 14.03 1.68
CA SER A 36 -10.99 14.98 2.78
C SER A 36 -10.37 16.24 2.21
N ILE A 37 -10.97 17.41 2.48
CA ILE A 37 -10.59 18.65 1.80
C ILE A 37 -10.31 19.74 2.84
N GLY A 38 -9.09 20.31 2.81
CA GLY A 38 -8.73 21.51 3.57
C GLY A 38 -8.74 22.73 2.67
N VAL A 39 -9.31 23.83 3.12
CA VAL A 39 -9.48 25.07 2.33
C VAL A 39 -8.86 26.26 3.03
N SER A 40 -8.08 27.07 2.29
CA SER A 40 -7.63 28.39 2.70
C SER A 40 -8.04 29.44 1.66
N MET A 41 -8.41 30.62 2.12
CA MET A 41 -8.95 31.69 1.28
C MET A 41 -7.97 32.86 1.10
N ILE A 42 -7.91 33.42 -0.11
CA ILE A 42 -7.17 34.64 -0.41
C ILE A 42 -8.15 35.83 -0.39
N PRO A 43 -7.80 36.94 0.23
CA PRO A 43 -6.58 37.27 0.97
C PRO A 43 -6.65 36.90 2.47
N GLY A 44 -7.79 36.43 2.97
CA GLY A 44 -8.08 36.25 4.41
C GLY A 44 -7.10 35.37 5.14
N ASN A 45 -6.63 34.30 4.52
CA ASN A 45 -5.69 33.37 5.13
C ASN A 45 -4.23 33.59 4.68
N GLY A 46 -3.97 34.54 3.80
CA GLY A 46 -2.63 34.86 3.29
C GLY A 46 -2.63 35.24 1.81
N ARG A 47 -1.47 35.63 1.30
CA ARG A 47 -1.30 36.02 -0.11
C ARG A 47 -0.20 35.21 -0.81
N ASP A 48 0.67 34.57 -0.07
CA ASP A 48 1.72 33.73 -0.62
C ASP A 48 1.33 32.25 -0.56
N LEU A 49 1.83 31.48 -1.52
CA LEU A 49 1.47 30.07 -1.69
C LEU A 49 1.87 29.21 -0.48
N LYS A 50 3.01 29.48 0.12
CA LYS A 50 3.53 28.71 1.26
C LYS A 50 2.61 28.84 2.49
N THR A 51 2.22 30.07 2.81
CA THR A 51 1.29 30.36 3.91
C THR A 51 -0.07 29.72 3.67
N LEU A 52 -0.61 29.84 2.46
CA LEU A 52 -1.90 29.27 2.10
C LEU A 52 -1.87 27.75 2.13
N TYR A 53 -0.82 27.13 1.61
CA TYR A 53 -0.64 25.67 1.65
C TYR A 53 -0.60 25.17 3.11
N ASN A 54 0.22 25.76 3.96
CA ASN A 54 0.31 25.38 5.38
C ASN A 54 -1.03 25.52 6.10
N LYS A 55 -1.81 26.58 5.80
CA LYS A 55 -3.12 26.80 6.39
C LYS A 55 -4.17 25.81 5.90
N SER A 56 -4.17 25.49 4.61
CA SER A 56 -5.06 24.44 4.07
C SER A 56 -4.70 23.04 4.57
N ASP A 57 -3.42 22.76 4.79
CA ASP A 57 -2.98 21.49 5.36
C ASP A 57 -3.44 21.32 6.81
N LYS A 58 -3.37 22.37 7.63
CA LYS A 58 -3.94 22.38 8.99
C LYS A 58 -5.45 22.12 8.99
N ALA A 59 -6.19 22.74 8.08
CA ALA A 59 -7.62 22.47 7.92
C ALA A 59 -7.89 21.02 7.48
N LEU A 60 -7.09 20.49 6.56
CA LEU A 60 -7.17 19.09 6.12
C LEU A 60 -6.89 18.10 7.27
N TYR A 61 -5.93 18.42 8.13
CA TYR A 61 -5.64 17.62 9.31
C TYR A 61 -6.87 17.47 10.22
N LEU A 62 -7.61 18.57 10.46
CA LEU A 62 -8.86 18.53 11.23
C LEU A 62 -9.91 17.61 10.61
N VAL A 63 -10.08 17.68 9.28
CA VAL A 63 -11.01 16.78 8.59
C VAL A 63 -10.62 15.32 8.80
N LYS A 64 -9.34 14.99 8.68
CA LYS A 64 -8.84 13.62 8.86
C LYS A 64 -9.02 13.12 10.30
N LYS A 65 -8.83 14.01 11.30
CA LYS A 65 -9.01 13.69 12.73
C LYS A 65 -10.47 13.48 13.09
N ASN A 66 -11.39 14.23 12.47
CA ASN A 66 -12.83 14.21 12.75
C ASN A 66 -13.63 13.18 11.93
N GLY A 67 -12.97 12.10 11.43
CA GLY A 67 -13.66 11.00 10.77
C GLY A 67 -13.60 11.02 9.25
N LYS A 68 -12.83 11.94 8.65
CA LYS A 68 -12.67 12.07 7.18
C LYS A 68 -13.97 12.44 6.47
N ASN A 69 -14.06 12.26 5.15
CA ASN A 69 -15.28 12.47 4.34
C ASN A 69 -15.95 13.83 4.56
N ALA A 70 -15.16 14.90 4.61
CA ALA A 70 -15.65 16.25 4.88
C ALA A 70 -14.71 17.29 4.28
N TYR A 71 -15.09 18.54 4.38
CA TYR A 71 -14.22 19.69 4.11
C TYR A 71 -14.14 20.60 5.34
N HIS A 72 -13.08 21.40 5.45
CA HIS A 72 -12.91 22.38 6.50
C HIS A 72 -12.18 23.62 5.97
N PHE A 73 -12.65 24.81 6.39
CA PHE A 73 -12.00 26.08 6.09
C PHE A 73 -11.07 26.46 7.22
N TYR A 74 -9.84 26.87 6.91
CA TYR A 74 -8.94 27.37 7.91
C TYR A 74 -9.51 28.65 8.57
N GLN A 75 -9.64 28.65 9.89
CA GLN A 75 -10.07 29.78 10.70
C GLN A 75 -8.99 30.15 11.71
N GLU A 76 -8.61 31.44 11.76
CA GLU A 76 -7.56 31.91 12.70
C GLU A 76 -7.98 31.87 14.18
N ARG A 77 -9.29 31.79 14.46
CA ARG A 77 -9.86 31.85 15.83
C ARG A 77 -10.11 30.48 16.48
N GLU A 78 -9.67 29.39 15.90
CA GLU A 78 -9.72 28.10 16.57
C GLU A 78 -8.63 28.03 17.65
N LYS A 79 -8.89 28.71 18.80
CA LYS A 79 -8.00 28.71 19.97
C LYS A 79 -7.61 27.28 20.38
N GLY A 80 -8.53 26.31 20.27
CA GLY A 80 -8.26 24.91 20.56
C GLY A 80 -7.25 24.25 19.60
N LEU A 81 -7.17 24.68 18.35
CA LEU A 81 -6.21 24.17 17.39
C LEU A 81 -4.80 24.71 17.66
N ASN A 82 -4.69 25.99 18.00
CA ASN A 82 -3.39 26.58 18.38
C ASN A 82 -2.90 26.05 19.73
N GLU A 83 -3.77 25.78 20.68
CA GLU A 83 -3.42 25.14 21.95
C GLU A 83 -3.01 23.67 21.75
N MET A 84 -3.67 22.92 20.85
CA MET A 84 -3.24 21.57 20.46
C MET A 84 -1.91 21.57 19.68
N LEU A 85 -1.68 22.55 18.81
CA LEU A 85 -0.42 22.67 18.05
C LEU A 85 0.72 23.23 18.91
N GLN A 86 0.43 24.01 19.98
CA GLN A 86 1.42 24.48 20.95
C GLN A 86 1.74 23.44 22.02
N GLN A 87 0.81 22.54 22.35
CA GLN A 87 1.12 21.35 23.15
C GLN A 87 2.04 20.36 22.41
N ASP A 88 2.04 20.40 21.08
CA ASP A 88 2.92 19.56 20.24
C ASP A 88 4.39 20.05 20.28
N GLU A 89 4.68 21.31 20.66
CA GLU A 89 6.07 21.79 20.80
C GLU A 89 6.74 21.37 22.13
N GLU A 90 5.98 21.01 23.15
CA GLU A 90 6.52 20.51 24.44
C GLU A 90 6.57 18.97 24.55
N SER A 91 6.01 18.22 23.59
CA SER A 91 5.87 16.77 23.69
C SER A 91 6.42 16.00 22.49
N THR A 92 7.72 16.08 22.26
CA THR A 92 8.44 15.20 21.33
C THR A 92 8.20 13.70 21.59
N TYR A 93 7.81 13.34 22.81
CA TYR A 93 7.51 11.95 23.19
C TYR A 93 6.06 11.53 22.86
N ALA A 94 5.08 12.44 22.98
CA ALA A 94 3.68 12.17 22.63
C ALA A 94 3.51 12.00 21.11
N ASP A 95 4.26 12.75 20.31
CA ASP A 95 4.28 12.64 18.85
C ASP A 95 4.77 11.27 18.36
N LEU A 96 5.80 10.72 19.01
CA LEU A 96 6.33 9.39 18.66
C LEU A 96 5.33 8.27 19.00
N GLU A 97 4.63 8.36 20.10
CA GLU A 97 3.63 7.38 20.51
C GLU A 97 2.38 7.45 19.63
N GLN A 98 1.91 8.64 19.31
CA GLN A 98 0.82 8.86 18.36
C GLN A 98 1.21 8.38 16.96
N LEU A 99 2.41 8.70 16.49
CA LEU A 99 2.94 8.25 15.23
C LEU A 99 3.04 6.72 15.16
N LYS A 100 3.57 6.07 16.20
CA LYS A 100 3.58 4.60 16.31
C LYS A 100 2.19 4.02 16.20
N ASN A 101 1.21 4.57 16.92
CA ASN A 101 -0.18 4.10 16.88
C ASN A 101 -0.85 4.30 15.50
N LEU A 102 -0.43 5.32 14.73
CA LEU A 102 -0.91 5.56 13.37
C LEU A 102 -0.27 4.61 12.35
N ILE A 103 1.02 4.29 12.52
CA ILE A 103 1.79 3.45 11.59
C ILE A 103 1.64 1.97 11.94
N GLN A 104 1.40 1.67 13.22
CA GLN A 104 1.32 0.29 13.68
C GLN A 104 0.15 -0.43 13.04
N GLU A 105 0.42 -1.59 12.49
CA GLU A 105 -0.58 -2.46 11.90
C GLU A 105 -1.63 -2.86 12.95
N LYS A 106 -2.84 -2.34 12.80
CA LYS A 106 -3.93 -2.52 13.79
C LYS A 106 -4.57 -3.91 13.76
N ARG A 107 -4.27 -4.72 12.75
CA ARG A 107 -4.80 -6.07 12.60
C ARG A 107 -3.68 -7.09 12.74
N ASN A 108 -3.96 -8.12 13.53
CA ASN A 108 -3.06 -9.26 13.64
C ASN A 108 -3.27 -10.16 12.40
N ILE A 109 -2.81 -9.67 11.23
CA ILE A 109 -2.88 -10.41 9.98
C ILE A 109 -1.86 -11.54 10.07
N SER A 110 -2.30 -12.77 9.81
CA SER A 110 -1.41 -13.93 9.68
C SER A 110 -0.91 -14.00 8.23
N GLY A 111 0.34 -14.45 8.05
CA GLY A 111 0.95 -14.59 6.73
C GLY A 111 1.77 -13.37 6.32
N ALA A 112 2.18 -13.35 5.05
CA ALA A 112 3.03 -12.32 4.47
C ALA A 112 2.35 -10.93 4.41
N TYR A 113 3.18 -9.90 4.31
CA TYR A 113 2.73 -8.54 4.07
C TYR A 113 2.41 -8.35 2.58
N GLU A 114 1.11 -8.33 2.27
CA GLU A 114 0.64 -8.09 0.91
C GLU A 114 0.62 -6.59 0.62
N VAL A 115 1.19 -6.22 -0.51
CA VAL A 115 1.26 -4.82 -0.97
C VAL A 115 0.98 -4.74 -2.46
N GLU A 116 0.52 -3.58 -2.92
CA GLU A 116 0.48 -3.28 -4.34
C GLU A 116 1.88 -3.17 -4.93
N TYR A 117 2.03 -3.38 -6.25
CA TYR A 117 3.32 -3.40 -6.93
C TYR A 117 4.21 -2.18 -6.64
N GLU A 118 3.66 -0.99 -6.57
CA GLU A 118 4.44 0.22 -6.26
C GLU A 118 4.97 0.20 -4.81
N GLY A 119 4.18 -0.29 -3.86
CA GLY A 119 4.62 -0.53 -2.48
C GLY A 119 5.74 -1.56 -2.43
N PHE A 120 5.59 -2.66 -3.16
CA PHE A 120 6.60 -3.71 -3.29
C PHE A 120 7.92 -3.15 -3.85
N ARG A 121 7.86 -2.35 -4.91
CA ARG A 121 9.03 -1.71 -5.51
C ARG A 121 9.80 -0.84 -4.51
N ARG A 122 9.11 -0.08 -3.67
CA ARG A 122 9.71 0.75 -2.63
C ARG A 122 10.37 -0.08 -1.54
N ILE A 123 9.71 -1.15 -1.09
CA ILE A 123 10.25 -2.11 -0.12
C ILE A 123 11.48 -2.79 -0.70
N PHE A 124 11.43 -3.25 -1.95
CA PHE A 124 12.54 -3.82 -2.67
C PHE A 124 13.76 -2.88 -2.69
N GLN A 125 13.56 -1.61 -3.06
CA GLN A 125 14.63 -0.61 -3.08
C GLN A 125 15.23 -0.36 -1.67
N PHE A 126 14.38 -0.34 -0.64
CA PHE A 126 14.83 -0.21 0.75
C PHE A 126 15.68 -1.41 1.18
N ILE A 127 15.21 -2.62 0.90
CA ILE A 127 15.93 -3.87 1.18
C ILE A 127 17.27 -3.90 0.45
N SER A 128 17.31 -3.51 -0.84
CA SER A 128 18.54 -3.41 -1.65
C SER A 128 19.62 -2.60 -0.96
N ARG A 129 19.25 -1.45 -0.43
CA ARG A 129 20.18 -0.57 0.31
C ARG A 129 20.60 -1.16 1.66
N SER A 130 19.67 -1.87 2.32
CA SER A 130 19.89 -2.45 3.64
C SER A 130 20.78 -3.69 3.58
N VAL A 131 20.59 -4.58 2.61
CA VAL A 131 21.33 -5.84 2.44
C VAL A 131 22.80 -5.58 2.22
N LYS A 132 23.19 -4.56 1.43
CA LYS A 132 24.59 -4.17 1.24
C LYS A 132 25.35 -3.97 2.56
N ARG A 133 24.67 -3.44 3.56
CA ARG A 133 25.28 -3.09 4.86
C ARG A 133 25.13 -4.18 5.92
N SER A 134 24.00 -4.89 5.91
CA SER A 134 23.64 -5.83 6.99
C SER A 134 24.05 -7.27 6.75
N LYS A 135 24.51 -7.62 5.52
CA LYS A 135 24.84 -8.99 5.09
C LYS A 135 23.71 -10.01 5.33
N ARG A 136 22.46 -9.55 5.33
CA ARG A 136 21.30 -10.42 5.50
C ARG A 136 21.05 -11.23 4.23
N ASN A 137 20.65 -12.48 4.40
CA ASN A 137 20.21 -13.31 3.30
C ASN A 137 18.78 -12.96 2.94
N VAL A 138 18.56 -12.59 1.68
CA VAL A 138 17.22 -12.30 1.14
C VAL A 138 17.06 -13.04 -0.17
N GLN A 139 15.91 -13.69 -0.36
CA GLN A 139 15.58 -14.38 -1.60
C GLN A 139 14.42 -13.68 -2.28
N ILE A 140 14.43 -13.66 -3.61
CA ILE A 140 13.30 -13.27 -4.43
C ILE A 140 12.75 -14.52 -5.09
N VAL A 141 11.45 -14.73 -4.99
CA VAL A 141 10.78 -15.87 -5.62
C VAL A 141 9.70 -15.34 -6.55
N LEU A 142 9.75 -15.74 -7.80
CA LEU A 142 8.70 -15.49 -8.78
C LEU A 142 7.88 -16.77 -8.96
N PHE A 143 6.61 -16.71 -8.61
CA PHE A 143 5.65 -17.78 -8.86
C PHE A 143 4.88 -17.49 -10.15
N THR A 144 4.84 -18.46 -11.07
CA THR A 144 4.13 -18.33 -12.36
C THR A 144 3.10 -19.44 -12.50
N LEU A 145 1.85 -19.06 -12.74
CA LEU A 145 0.80 -19.99 -13.17
C LEU A 145 0.87 -20.19 -14.68
N SER A 146 0.92 -21.44 -15.10
CA SER A 146 0.91 -21.83 -16.51
C SER A 146 -0.22 -22.83 -16.74
N GLU A 147 -0.95 -22.72 -17.82
CA GLU A 147 -1.93 -23.73 -18.23
C GLU A 147 -1.24 -25.07 -18.48
N ILE A 148 -1.95 -26.14 -18.12
CA ILE A 148 -1.55 -27.50 -18.47
C ILE A 148 -1.99 -27.73 -19.91
N GLU A 149 -1.12 -28.28 -20.76
CA GLU A 149 -1.41 -28.60 -22.17
C GLU A 149 -2.70 -29.42 -22.29
N ASP A 150 -3.48 -29.17 -23.34
CA ASP A 150 -4.74 -29.82 -23.66
C ASP A 150 -5.95 -29.51 -22.76
N VAL A 151 -5.84 -28.54 -21.84
CA VAL A 151 -6.98 -28.09 -21.01
C VAL A 151 -7.37 -26.68 -21.41
N SER A 152 -8.53 -26.52 -22.03
CA SER A 152 -9.08 -25.20 -22.34
C SER A 152 -9.66 -24.56 -21.06
N SER A 153 -9.20 -23.36 -20.71
CA SER A 153 -9.74 -22.61 -19.58
C SER A 153 -10.66 -21.47 -20.03
N GLU A 154 -11.68 -21.20 -19.23
CA GLU A 154 -12.51 -19.99 -19.39
C GLU A 154 -11.72 -18.75 -18.91
N VAL A 155 -11.95 -17.60 -19.54
CA VAL A 155 -11.23 -16.33 -19.23
C VAL A 155 -11.30 -15.97 -17.76
N ASP A 156 -12.46 -16.16 -17.12
CA ASP A 156 -12.65 -15.87 -15.68
C ASP A 156 -11.95 -16.87 -14.75
N MET A 157 -11.50 -18.00 -15.26
CA MET A 157 -10.92 -19.06 -14.44
C MET A 157 -9.53 -18.70 -13.96
N LEU A 158 -8.73 -18.04 -14.78
CA LEU A 158 -7.39 -17.59 -14.39
C LEU A 158 -7.47 -16.59 -13.22
N GLU A 159 -8.37 -15.62 -13.28
CA GLU A 159 -8.53 -14.61 -12.22
C GLU A 159 -8.91 -15.26 -10.89
N ARG A 160 -9.91 -16.14 -10.88
CA ARG A 160 -10.31 -16.89 -9.67
C ARG A 160 -9.17 -17.76 -9.13
N THR A 161 -8.41 -18.39 -10.04
CA THR A 161 -7.26 -19.22 -9.70
C THR A 161 -6.15 -18.38 -9.09
N MET A 162 -5.91 -17.17 -9.61
CA MET A 162 -4.92 -16.23 -9.06
C MET A 162 -5.28 -15.77 -7.64
N LEU A 163 -6.53 -15.49 -7.33
CA LEU A 163 -6.96 -15.16 -5.97
C LEU A 163 -6.68 -16.31 -4.99
N ARG A 164 -6.91 -17.55 -5.43
CA ARG A 164 -6.67 -18.74 -4.60
C ARG A 164 -5.19 -19.00 -4.36
N ILE A 165 -4.37 -18.96 -5.41
CA ILE A 165 -2.92 -19.15 -5.24
C ILE A 165 -2.33 -18.03 -4.39
N GLY A 166 -2.83 -16.80 -4.49
CA GLY A 166 -2.48 -15.70 -3.60
C GLY A 166 -2.71 -16.05 -2.13
N SER A 167 -3.88 -16.61 -1.81
CA SER A 167 -4.20 -17.09 -0.45
C SER A 167 -3.27 -18.21 0.03
N VAL A 168 -2.93 -19.17 -0.84
CA VAL A 168 -1.98 -20.26 -0.53
C VAL A 168 -0.58 -19.71 -0.27
N ILE A 169 -0.11 -18.77 -1.11
CA ILE A 169 1.18 -18.11 -0.95
C ILE A 169 1.22 -17.36 0.40
N MET A 170 0.25 -16.47 0.63
CA MET A 170 0.19 -15.66 1.86
C MET A 170 0.12 -16.53 3.12
N GLY A 171 -0.72 -17.56 3.12
CA GLY A 171 -0.86 -18.48 4.27
C GLY A 171 0.38 -19.34 4.52
N SER A 172 1.26 -19.52 3.53
CA SER A 172 2.50 -20.28 3.65
C SER A 172 3.72 -19.45 4.05
N LEU A 173 3.60 -18.14 4.12
CA LEU A 173 4.68 -17.20 4.39
C LEU A 173 4.60 -16.62 5.81
N ARG A 174 5.72 -16.02 6.26
CA ARG A 174 5.82 -15.37 7.58
C ARG A 174 5.42 -13.89 7.48
N LYS A 175 5.06 -13.28 8.60
CA LYS A 175 4.71 -11.85 8.69
C LYS A 175 5.80 -10.89 8.16
N GLY A 176 7.06 -11.30 8.20
CA GLY A 176 8.17 -10.50 7.70
C GLY A 176 8.39 -10.61 6.19
N ASP A 177 7.76 -11.58 5.53
CA ASP A 177 7.89 -11.75 4.08
C ASP A 177 6.93 -10.80 3.37
N VAL A 178 7.26 -10.40 2.14
CA VAL A 178 6.47 -9.45 1.35
C VAL A 178 6.01 -10.10 0.07
N VAL A 179 4.76 -9.90 -0.30
CA VAL A 179 4.16 -10.47 -1.51
C VAL A 179 3.38 -9.42 -2.30
N THR A 180 3.43 -9.53 -3.62
CA THR A 180 2.59 -8.76 -4.54
C THR A 180 2.20 -9.58 -5.76
N GLN A 181 1.02 -9.32 -6.30
CA GLN A 181 0.68 -9.79 -7.63
C GLN A 181 1.42 -8.93 -8.66
N TYR A 182 2.29 -9.57 -9.47
CA TYR A 182 3.13 -8.89 -10.44
C TYR A 182 2.46 -8.76 -11.82
N SER A 183 1.73 -9.80 -12.23
CA SER A 183 0.99 -9.82 -13.48
C SER A 183 -0.30 -10.62 -13.36
N SER A 184 -1.02 -10.80 -14.47
CA SER A 184 -2.26 -11.58 -14.51
C SER A 184 -2.08 -13.04 -14.08
N ASN A 185 -0.84 -13.59 -14.15
CA ASN A 185 -0.54 -14.98 -13.82
C ASN A 185 0.72 -15.16 -12.94
N GLN A 186 1.19 -14.07 -12.29
CA GLN A 186 2.43 -14.13 -11.50
C GLN A 186 2.29 -13.42 -10.15
N TYR A 187 2.90 -14.03 -9.12
CA TYR A 187 3.20 -13.41 -7.83
C TYR A 187 4.71 -13.32 -7.63
N VAL A 188 5.16 -12.22 -7.05
CA VAL A 188 6.56 -12.09 -6.62
C VAL A 188 6.61 -11.93 -5.10
N VAL A 189 7.58 -12.60 -4.49
CA VAL A 189 7.75 -12.68 -3.02
C VAL A 189 9.18 -12.29 -2.66
N ILE A 190 9.33 -11.56 -1.56
CA ILE A 190 10.62 -11.33 -0.90
C ILE A 190 10.62 -12.12 0.40
N LEU A 191 11.57 -13.05 0.53
CA LEU A 191 11.81 -13.81 1.76
C LEU A 191 12.98 -13.16 2.51
N ILE A 192 12.68 -12.59 3.68
CA ILE A 192 13.67 -11.88 4.51
C ILE A 192 14.35 -12.87 5.47
N ASP A 193 15.65 -12.67 5.70
CA ASP A 193 16.48 -13.52 6.56
C ASP A 193 16.38 -15.03 6.19
N THR A 194 16.40 -15.31 4.89
CA THR A 194 16.23 -16.65 4.34
C THR A 194 17.35 -16.96 3.37
N ASP A 195 18.12 -18.03 3.62
CA ASP A 195 19.12 -18.54 2.69
C ASP A 195 18.49 -19.28 1.50
N THR A 196 19.32 -19.59 0.49
CA THR A 196 18.86 -20.22 -0.75
C THR A 196 18.20 -21.59 -0.52
N ASN A 197 18.69 -22.39 0.42
CA ASN A 197 18.12 -23.72 0.70
C ASN A 197 16.75 -23.59 1.38
N ASN A 198 16.64 -22.72 2.38
CA ASN A 198 15.38 -22.43 3.05
C ASN A 198 14.38 -21.77 2.09
N GLY A 199 14.85 -20.88 1.20
CA GLY A 199 14.01 -20.29 0.15
C GLY A 199 13.41 -21.33 -0.78
N LYS A 200 14.22 -22.27 -1.25
CA LYS A 200 13.75 -23.42 -2.08
C LYS A 200 12.75 -24.29 -1.32
N MET A 201 12.98 -24.53 -0.03
CA MET A 201 12.02 -25.28 0.81
C MET A 201 10.67 -24.56 0.92
N VAL A 202 10.68 -23.25 1.13
CA VAL A 202 9.46 -22.44 1.21
C VAL A 202 8.71 -22.49 -0.13
N ALA A 203 9.41 -22.25 -1.24
CA ALA A 203 8.82 -22.27 -2.57
C ALA A 203 8.24 -23.65 -2.93
N GLY A 204 8.98 -24.73 -2.65
CA GLY A 204 8.51 -26.11 -2.86
C GLY A 204 7.31 -26.49 -1.96
N ARG A 205 7.24 -25.96 -0.74
CA ARG A 205 6.07 -26.13 0.13
C ARG A 205 4.83 -25.45 -0.45
N ILE A 206 4.97 -24.25 -1.00
CA ILE A 206 3.89 -23.52 -1.67
C ILE A 206 3.42 -24.27 -2.91
N GLU A 207 4.36 -24.75 -3.76
CA GLU A 207 4.04 -25.57 -4.94
C GLU A 207 3.29 -26.85 -4.53
N SER A 208 3.73 -27.53 -3.47
CA SER A 208 3.08 -28.73 -2.96
C SER A 208 1.69 -28.45 -2.37
N ALA A 209 1.57 -27.34 -1.62
CA ALA A 209 0.29 -26.91 -1.08
C ALA A 209 -0.71 -26.57 -2.18
N TRP A 210 -0.25 -25.97 -3.29
CA TRP A 210 -1.07 -25.73 -4.46
C TRP A 210 -1.55 -27.03 -5.10
N LYS A 211 -0.64 -27.97 -5.36
CA LYS A 211 -0.97 -29.27 -6.00
C LYS A 211 -1.99 -30.09 -5.18
N ASN A 212 -1.98 -29.95 -3.87
CA ASN A 212 -2.84 -30.71 -2.97
C ASN A 212 -4.22 -30.04 -2.75
N GLN A 213 -4.55 -28.97 -3.46
CA GLN A 213 -5.90 -28.41 -3.40
C GLN A 213 -6.87 -29.31 -4.17
N ASP A 214 -8.00 -29.70 -3.54
CA ASP A 214 -9.06 -30.55 -4.13
C ASP A 214 -9.90 -29.85 -5.21
N GLU A 215 -9.40 -28.81 -5.83
CA GLU A 215 -10.14 -27.92 -6.70
C GLU A 215 -9.73 -28.07 -8.18
N VAL A 216 -10.50 -27.40 -9.04
CA VAL A 216 -10.27 -27.43 -10.48
C VAL A 216 -8.98 -26.70 -10.87
N GLY A 217 -8.61 -25.65 -10.11
CA GLY A 217 -7.43 -24.83 -10.41
C GLY A 217 -6.14 -25.61 -10.60
N PRO A 218 -5.72 -26.50 -9.67
CA PRO A 218 -4.50 -27.31 -9.82
C PRO A 218 -4.57 -28.35 -10.95
N LYS A 219 -5.76 -28.67 -11.44
CA LYS A 219 -5.96 -29.59 -12.58
C LYS A 219 -5.81 -28.90 -13.94
N VAL A 220 -5.96 -27.57 -13.97
CA VAL A 220 -5.89 -26.74 -15.17
C VAL A 220 -4.59 -25.95 -15.21
N TYR A 221 -4.09 -25.52 -14.04
CA TYR A 221 -2.92 -24.67 -13.94
C TYR A 221 -1.82 -25.32 -13.11
N LYS A 222 -0.61 -25.33 -13.65
CA LYS A 222 0.61 -25.71 -12.94
C LYS A 222 1.27 -24.47 -12.35
N LEU A 223 1.63 -24.53 -11.07
CA LEU A 223 2.47 -23.53 -10.42
C LEU A 223 3.94 -23.89 -10.64
N LYS A 224 4.72 -22.94 -11.14
CA LYS A 224 6.18 -23.00 -11.22
C LYS A 224 6.77 -21.87 -10.40
N TYR A 225 8.02 -22.00 -9.98
CA TYR A 225 8.73 -20.90 -9.34
C TYR A 225 10.17 -20.80 -9.82
N ASP A 226 10.66 -19.58 -9.87
CA ASP A 226 12.06 -19.22 -10.02
C ASP A 226 12.51 -18.51 -8.75
N ILE A 227 13.71 -18.79 -8.27
CA ILE A 227 14.26 -18.22 -7.05
C ILE A 227 15.67 -17.71 -7.27
N GLU A 228 15.93 -16.50 -6.84
CA GLU A 228 17.24 -15.89 -6.88
C GLU A 228 17.59 -15.28 -5.52
N GLN A 229 18.87 -15.40 -5.16
CA GLN A 229 19.41 -14.66 -4.02
C GLN A 229 19.49 -13.20 -4.40
N PHE A 230 19.09 -12.35 -3.48
CA PHE A 230 19.20 -10.92 -3.66
C PHE A 230 20.68 -10.50 -3.60
N GLU A 231 21.30 -10.40 -4.77
CA GLU A 231 22.64 -9.88 -4.92
C GLU A 231 22.59 -8.40 -5.30
N THR A 232 23.27 -7.58 -4.52
CA THR A 232 23.52 -6.21 -4.94
C THR A 232 24.67 -6.27 -5.96
N LYS A 233 24.37 -6.08 -7.25
CA LYS A 233 25.42 -5.82 -8.22
C LYS A 233 26.21 -4.62 -7.72
N ASP A 234 27.48 -4.80 -7.44
CA ASP A 234 28.40 -3.70 -7.31
C ASP A 234 28.48 -3.04 -8.70
N GLU A 235 27.79 -1.92 -8.85
CA GLU A 235 28.14 -0.99 -9.90
C GLU A 235 29.51 -0.44 -9.51
N THR A 236 30.56 -1.10 -9.97
CA THR A 236 31.85 -0.46 -10.15
C THR A 236 31.61 0.61 -11.20
N TRP A 237 31.44 1.82 -10.74
CA TRP A 237 31.56 3.00 -11.58
C TRP A 237 33.03 3.05 -12.00
N ASP A 238 33.38 2.37 -13.09
CA ASP A 238 34.63 2.61 -13.80
C ASP A 238 34.45 3.97 -14.48
N GLY A 239 34.85 5.02 -13.72
CA GLY A 239 34.92 6.37 -14.24
C GLY A 239 35.96 6.39 -15.38
N GLU A 240 35.49 6.54 -16.59
CA GLU A 240 36.23 7.17 -17.69
C GLU A 240 35.71 8.58 -17.94
#